data_85eab373cc5db9d9c8ebdd091481388c
#
_entry.id   85eab373cc5db9d9c8ebdd091481388c
#
_cell.length_a   1.000
_cell.length_b   1.000
_cell.length_c   1.000
_cell.angle_alpha   90.00
_cell.angle_beta   90.00
_cell.angle_gamma   90.00
#
_symmetry.space_group_name_H-M   'P 1'
#
loop_
_entity.id
_entity.type
_entity.pdbx_description
1 polymer ?
#
loop_
_entity_poly.entity_id
_entity_poly.type
_entity_poly.pdbx_seq_one_letter_code
_entity_poly.pdbx_strand_id
1 'polypeptide(L)'
;SCVSLLGAKPVFADVDYNSQNITAQNIEKLITKRTKAIICVHLGGMPCEMDPIIRLAKRYNLFVIEDCAQAHGAMYKGKSVGSIGHVSTWSFCNDKIMTLGGEGGMITTNSKRIDSFARAFNNHGKNFKKLSPQLKSKIPKFKYIHDDIGTNYRMTEMQASIGRIQLKKLQKWSQARAKNANEIYKAIEHLPIARIPIIEDHLKHAFYKCYVMIDKKYLQVGWSRDKIIYEINARGVSCFSGSCPEIYLEKSFKKSYKISLKNAKALGRDSLMLTVHPTLTNKEIAKIKTAVKEVLLLASK
;
A
#
# COMPACT_ATOMS: atom_id res chain seq x y z
N SER A 1 -10.37 4.94 -7.04
CA SER A 1 -10.88 5.22 -8.41
C SER A 1 -11.32 3.94 -9.15
N CYS A 2 -10.51 2.85 -9.14
CA CYS A 2 -10.78 1.63 -9.93
C CYS A 2 -12.17 1.04 -9.68
N VAL A 3 -12.65 1.00 -8.42
CA VAL A 3 -14.00 0.52 -8.07
C VAL A 3 -15.07 1.36 -8.77
N SER A 4 -14.94 2.69 -8.72
CA SER A 4 -15.91 3.60 -9.33
C SER A 4 -15.87 3.57 -10.86
N LEU A 5 -14.70 3.40 -11.47
CA LEU A 5 -14.57 3.23 -12.93
C LEU A 5 -15.29 1.99 -13.45
N LEU A 6 -15.44 0.96 -12.62
CA LEU A 6 -16.22 -0.23 -12.94
C LEU A 6 -17.72 -0.11 -12.61
N GLY A 7 -18.21 1.08 -12.27
CA GLY A 7 -19.61 1.30 -11.88
C GLY A 7 -19.98 0.74 -10.50
N ALA A 8 -19.02 0.22 -9.74
CA ALA A 8 -19.25 -0.27 -8.39
C ALA A 8 -19.14 0.86 -7.37
N LYS A 9 -19.84 0.72 -6.25
CA LYS A 9 -19.80 1.70 -5.15
C LYS A 9 -18.78 1.29 -4.11
N PRO A 10 -17.69 2.05 -3.88
CA PRO A 10 -16.79 1.80 -2.76
C PRO A 10 -17.49 2.11 -1.44
N VAL A 11 -17.27 1.29 -0.42
CA VAL A 11 -17.73 1.51 0.96
C VAL A 11 -16.49 1.58 1.83
N PHE A 12 -16.32 2.70 2.54
CA PHE A 12 -15.12 2.94 3.33
C PHE A 12 -15.34 2.43 4.76
N ALA A 13 -14.51 1.49 5.19
CA ALA A 13 -14.45 1.03 6.57
C ALA A 13 -13.38 1.82 7.33
N ASP A 14 -13.64 2.06 8.62
CA ASP A 14 -12.62 2.66 9.48
C ASP A 14 -11.45 1.70 9.70
N VAL A 15 -10.31 2.23 10.05
CA VAL A 15 -9.08 1.50 10.29
C VAL A 15 -8.82 1.31 11.77
N ASP A 16 -7.93 0.41 12.13
CA ASP A 16 -7.35 0.35 13.46
C ASP A 16 -6.34 1.50 13.64
N TYR A 17 -6.36 2.10 14.81
CA TYR A 17 -5.53 3.29 15.08
C TYR A 17 -4.04 2.97 15.19
N ASN A 18 -3.66 1.76 15.59
CA ASN A 18 -2.27 1.37 15.76
C ASN A 18 -1.65 0.86 14.45
N SER A 19 -2.30 -0.11 13.81
CA SER A 19 -1.83 -0.68 12.55
C SER A 19 -2.09 0.22 11.33
N GLN A 20 -3.01 1.18 11.44
CA GLN A 20 -3.50 2.05 10.36
C GLN A 20 -4.22 1.28 9.24
N ASN A 21 -4.46 0.00 9.42
CA ASN A 21 -5.04 -0.90 8.44
C ASN A 21 -6.52 -1.21 8.75
N ILE A 22 -7.23 -1.62 7.72
CA ILE A 22 -8.62 -2.11 7.82
C ILE A 22 -8.65 -3.40 8.66
N THR A 23 -9.72 -3.60 9.44
CA THR A 23 -9.90 -4.78 10.28
C THR A 23 -11.17 -5.54 9.94
N ALA A 24 -11.19 -6.86 10.19
CA ALA A 24 -12.40 -7.67 9.98
C ALA A 24 -13.60 -7.13 10.76
N GLN A 25 -13.39 -6.65 11.98
CA GLN A 25 -14.44 -6.07 12.83
C GLN A 25 -15.08 -4.81 12.20
N ASN A 26 -14.26 -3.94 11.60
CA ASN A 26 -14.77 -2.72 10.96
C ASN A 26 -15.40 -3.00 9.60
N ILE A 27 -14.93 -4.03 8.88
CA ILE A 27 -15.49 -4.50 7.63
C ILE A 27 -16.89 -5.10 7.87
N GLU A 28 -17.03 -5.98 8.86
CA GLU A 28 -18.25 -6.77 9.10
C GLU A 28 -19.49 -5.87 9.28
N LYS A 29 -19.35 -4.74 9.97
CA LYS A 29 -20.41 -3.75 10.19
C LYS A 29 -20.99 -3.14 8.91
N LEU A 30 -20.25 -3.27 7.78
CA LEU A 30 -20.58 -2.62 6.50
C LEU A 30 -21.01 -3.63 5.43
N ILE A 31 -20.97 -4.92 5.73
CA ILE A 31 -21.35 -5.97 4.77
C ILE A 31 -22.85 -5.93 4.54
N THR A 32 -23.23 -5.97 3.29
CA THR A 32 -24.62 -6.08 2.82
C THR A 32 -24.75 -7.17 1.76
N LYS A 33 -25.97 -7.52 1.36
CA LYS A 33 -26.25 -8.45 0.25
C LYS A 33 -25.62 -8.00 -1.09
N ARG A 34 -25.29 -6.71 -1.22
CA ARG A 34 -24.63 -6.14 -2.40
C ARG A 34 -23.12 -6.17 -2.35
N THR A 35 -22.52 -6.43 -1.20
CA THR A 35 -21.06 -6.50 -1.04
C THR A 35 -20.52 -7.68 -1.87
N LYS A 36 -19.46 -7.45 -2.64
CA LYS A 36 -18.84 -8.46 -3.52
C LYS A 36 -17.39 -8.73 -3.19
N ALA A 37 -16.67 -7.72 -2.70
CA ALA A 37 -15.24 -7.86 -2.41
C ALA A 37 -14.81 -6.94 -1.26
N ILE A 38 -13.70 -7.33 -0.64
CA ILE A 38 -12.96 -6.56 0.35
C ILE A 38 -11.62 -6.19 -0.29
N ILE A 39 -11.24 -4.92 -0.24
CA ILE A 39 -9.90 -4.46 -0.64
C ILE A 39 -9.13 -4.14 0.62
N CYS A 40 -8.03 -4.88 0.86
CA CYS A 40 -7.12 -4.69 1.98
C CYS A 40 -5.87 -3.97 1.47
N VAL A 41 -5.60 -2.78 1.98
CA VAL A 41 -4.38 -2.04 1.67
C VAL A 41 -3.37 -2.31 2.79
N HIS A 42 -2.19 -2.82 2.46
CA HIS A 42 -1.07 -2.97 3.40
C HIS A 42 -0.34 -1.62 3.51
N LEU A 43 -0.94 -0.70 4.26
CA LEU A 43 -0.53 0.70 4.29
C LEU A 43 0.90 0.89 4.80
N GLY A 44 1.68 1.70 4.10
CA GLY A 44 3.07 1.99 4.46
C GLY A 44 4.00 0.78 4.43
N GLY A 45 3.49 -0.40 4.07
CA GLY A 45 4.18 -1.67 4.13
C GLY A 45 3.86 -2.51 5.39
N MET A 46 2.91 -2.05 6.22
CA MET A 46 2.37 -2.81 7.35
C MET A 46 1.34 -3.82 6.85
N PRO A 47 1.52 -5.14 7.05
CA PRO A 47 0.51 -6.12 6.68
C PRO A 47 -0.80 -5.92 7.44
N CYS A 48 -1.93 -6.11 6.76
CA CYS A 48 -3.21 -6.30 7.43
C CYS A 48 -3.25 -7.61 8.19
N GLU A 49 -4.09 -7.71 9.21
CA GLU A 49 -4.43 -8.97 9.88
C GLU A 49 -5.30 -9.82 8.95
N MET A 50 -4.63 -10.64 8.12
CA MET A 50 -5.29 -11.32 7.00
C MET A 50 -6.18 -12.49 7.43
N ASP A 51 -5.80 -13.28 8.45
CA ASP A 51 -6.60 -14.44 8.85
C ASP A 51 -8.04 -14.08 9.26
N PRO A 52 -8.28 -13.05 10.10
CA PRO A 52 -9.64 -12.62 10.43
C PRO A 52 -10.41 -12.14 9.18
N ILE A 53 -9.74 -11.42 8.27
CA ILE A 53 -10.37 -10.91 7.04
C ILE A 53 -10.74 -12.07 6.11
N ILE A 54 -9.87 -13.06 5.93
CA ILE A 54 -10.14 -14.25 5.11
C ILE A 54 -11.29 -15.08 5.70
N ARG A 55 -11.33 -15.28 7.03
CA ARG A 55 -12.46 -15.97 7.68
C ARG A 55 -13.78 -15.23 7.46
N LEU A 56 -13.77 -13.90 7.59
CA LEU A 56 -14.93 -13.06 7.34
C LEU A 56 -15.40 -13.18 5.88
N ALA A 57 -14.47 -13.02 4.94
CA ALA A 57 -14.76 -13.14 3.52
C ALA A 57 -15.36 -14.49 3.15
N LYS A 58 -14.85 -15.59 3.72
CA LYS A 58 -15.40 -16.93 3.53
C LYS A 58 -16.83 -17.03 4.06
N ARG A 59 -17.13 -16.50 5.25
CA ARG A 59 -18.47 -16.51 5.86
C ARG A 59 -19.52 -15.82 4.98
N TYR A 60 -19.15 -14.71 4.34
CA TYR A 60 -20.04 -13.89 3.53
C TYR A 60 -19.88 -14.12 2.02
N ASN A 61 -19.11 -15.12 1.61
CA ASN A 61 -18.82 -15.43 0.19
C ASN A 61 -18.31 -14.22 -0.59
N LEU A 62 -17.30 -13.52 -0.05
CA LEU A 62 -16.71 -12.31 -0.62
C LEU A 62 -15.32 -12.60 -1.18
N PHE A 63 -14.94 -11.87 -2.24
CA PHE A 63 -13.57 -11.86 -2.72
C PHE A 63 -12.69 -10.96 -1.83
N VAL A 64 -11.41 -11.33 -1.67
CA VAL A 64 -10.39 -10.51 -1.02
C VAL A 64 -9.35 -10.11 -2.04
N ILE A 65 -9.14 -8.81 -2.18
CA ILE A 65 -8.12 -8.18 -3.02
C ILE A 65 -7.09 -7.56 -2.08
N GLU A 66 -5.82 -7.98 -2.19
CA GLU A 66 -4.73 -7.35 -1.46
C GLU A 66 -4.14 -6.22 -2.31
N ASP A 67 -4.14 -5.00 -1.81
CA ASP A 67 -3.37 -3.90 -2.38
C ASP A 67 -1.98 -3.89 -1.74
N CYS A 68 -1.01 -4.41 -2.49
CA CYS A 68 0.38 -4.55 -2.07
C CYS A 68 1.28 -3.45 -2.64
N ALA A 69 0.70 -2.37 -3.19
CA ALA A 69 1.45 -1.29 -3.82
C ALA A 69 2.53 -0.66 -2.93
N GLN A 70 2.41 -0.76 -1.62
CA GLN A 70 3.37 -0.26 -0.63
C GLN A 70 4.06 -1.37 0.18
N ALA A 71 3.89 -2.64 -0.19
CA ALA A 71 4.20 -3.76 0.69
C ALA A 71 5.17 -4.80 0.08
N HIS A 72 6.01 -4.40 -0.87
CA HIS A 72 7.02 -5.29 -1.45
C HIS A 72 7.98 -5.81 -0.37
N GLY A 73 7.99 -7.11 -0.16
CA GLY A 73 8.79 -7.78 0.86
C GLY A 73 8.17 -7.85 2.26
N ALA A 74 6.92 -7.36 2.44
CA ALA A 74 6.15 -7.57 3.66
C ALA A 74 5.67 -9.03 3.77
N MET A 75 5.51 -9.52 5.01
CA MET A 75 5.05 -10.89 5.27
C MET A 75 4.05 -10.91 6.42
N TYR A 76 3.10 -11.80 6.32
CA TYR A 76 2.13 -12.14 7.35
C TYR A 76 2.28 -13.62 7.73
N LYS A 77 2.65 -13.92 8.98
CA LYS A 77 2.88 -15.29 9.47
C LYS A 77 3.78 -16.11 8.54
N GLY A 78 4.91 -15.53 8.12
CA GLY A 78 5.88 -16.16 7.24
C GLY A 78 5.48 -16.27 5.76
N LYS A 79 4.27 -15.84 5.37
CA LYS A 79 3.81 -15.80 3.98
C LYS A 79 3.95 -14.40 3.41
N SER A 80 4.40 -14.26 2.17
CA SER A 80 4.40 -12.97 1.49
C SER A 80 2.98 -12.42 1.39
N VAL A 81 2.76 -11.16 1.76
CA VAL A 81 1.52 -10.49 1.40
C VAL A 81 1.34 -10.55 -0.13
N GLY A 82 0.10 -10.48 -0.59
CA GLY A 82 -0.20 -10.68 -2.01
C GLY A 82 -0.33 -12.13 -2.44
N SER A 83 -0.13 -13.10 -1.51
CA SER A 83 -0.34 -14.53 -1.76
C SER A 83 -1.48 -15.12 -0.93
N ILE A 84 -2.18 -14.31 -0.12
CA ILE A 84 -3.12 -14.76 0.90
C ILE A 84 -4.56 -14.56 0.44
N GLY A 85 -4.86 -13.43 -0.18
CA GLY A 85 -6.17 -13.14 -0.77
C GLY A 85 -6.42 -13.91 -2.08
N HIS A 86 -7.53 -13.63 -2.72
CA HIS A 86 -7.88 -14.25 -4.00
C HIS A 86 -7.06 -13.68 -5.16
N VAL A 87 -6.70 -12.41 -5.06
CA VAL A 87 -5.88 -11.67 -6.03
C VAL A 87 -5.18 -10.53 -5.32
N SER A 88 -4.03 -10.15 -5.81
CA SER A 88 -3.33 -8.97 -5.32
C SER A 88 -2.82 -8.09 -6.45
N THR A 89 -2.63 -6.82 -6.13
CA THR A 89 -2.13 -5.80 -7.03
C THR A 89 -0.85 -5.18 -6.49
N TRP A 90 0.10 -4.94 -7.38
CA TRP A 90 1.41 -4.37 -7.09
C TRP A 90 1.63 -3.13 -7.94
N SER A 91 2.22 -2.10 -7.37
CA SER A 91 2.64 -0.90 -8.10
C SER A 91 4.15 -0.85 -8.20
N PHE A 92 4.65 -0.48 -9.35
CA PHE A 92 6.07 -0.26 -9.60
C PHE A 92 6.36 1.18 -10.05
N CYS A 93 5.51 2.13 -9.65
CA CYS A 93 5.77 3.53 -9.97
C CYS A 93 7.03 4.05 -9.23
N ASN A 94 7.47 5.25 -9.59
CA ASN A 94 8.81 5.77 -9.25
C ASN A 94 9.15 5.77 -7.76
N ASP A 95 8.18 5.98 -6.88
CA ASP A 95 8.41 6.12 -5.44
C ASP A 95 8.28 4.82 -4.65
N LYS A 96 7.94 3.71 -5.32
CA LYS A 96 7.74 2.41 -4.67
C LYS A 96 9.05 1.76 -4.23
N ILE A 97 8.93 0.75 -3.37
CA ILE A 97 10.08 -0.06 -2.89
C ILE A 97 10.82 -0.70 -4.07
N MET A 98 10.07 -1.17 -5.06
CA MET A 98 10.55 -1.57 -6.38
C MET A 98 9.92 -0.67 -7.43
N THR A 99 10.72 -0.22 -8.40
CA THR A 99 10.26 0.60 -9.53
C THR A 99 10.76 0.01 -10.86
N LEU A 100 10.09 0.35 -11.94
CA LEU A 100 10.44 -0.15 -13.28
C LEU A 100 11.00 0.96 -14.19
N GLY A 101 11.51 2.04 -13.59
CA GLY A 101 12.01 3.20 -14.38
C GLY A 101 10.88 4.06 -14.94
N GLY A 102 9.74 4.10 -14.27
CA GLY A 102 8.54 4.86 -14.64
C GLY A 102 7.33 4.26 -13.95
N GLU A 103 6.26 4.09 -14.68
CA GLU A 103 5.05 3.45 -14.22
C GLU A 103 5.09 1.93 -14.49
N GLY A 104 4.33 1.17 -13.69
CA GLY A 104 4.17 -0.27 -13.87
C GLY A 104 3.31 -0.89 -12.78
N GLY A 105 2.81 -2.07 -13.05
CA GLY A 105 2.02 -2.84 -12.10
C GLY A 105 2.05 -4.33 -12.41
N MET A 106 1.59 -5.12 -11.44
CA MET A 106 1.45 -6.56 -11.58
C MET A 106 0.23 -7.03 -10.81
N ILE A 107 -0.36 -8.10 -11.29
CA ILE A 107 -1.37 -8.87 -10.59
C ILE A 107 -0.76 -10.21 -10.22
N THR A 108 -0.97 -10.68 -8.99
CA THR A 108 -0.64 -12.04 -8.58
C THR A 108 -1.89 -12.75 -8.05
N THR A 109 -2.05 -14.03 -8.41
CA THR A 109 -3.19 -14.85 -8.00
C THR A 109 -2.89 -16.34 -8.12
N ASN A 110 -3.50 -17.14 -7.26
CA ASN A 110 -3.49 -18.61 -7.37
C ASN A 110 -4.69 -19.15 -8.18
N SER A 111 -5.60 -18.28 -8.63
CA SER A 111 -6.78 -18.65 -9.39
C SER A 111 -6.50 -18.65 -10.90
N LYS A 112 -6.52 -19.82 -11.53
CA LYS A 112 -6.41 -19.95 -13.00
C LYS A 112 -7.45 -19.12 -13.75
N ARG A 113 -8.66 -18.97 -13.18
CA ARG A 113 -9.74 -18.17 -13.78
C ARG A 113 -9.37 -16.69 -13.79
N ILE A 114 -8.91 -16.15 -12.65
CA ILE A 114 -8.50 -14.73 -12.53
C ILE A 114 -7.28 -14.47 -13.40
N ASP A 115 -6.27 -15.35 -13.40
CA ASP A 115 -5.09 -15.22 -14.26
C ASP A 115 -5.46 -15.16 -15.74
N SER A 116 -6.30 -16.10 -16.21
CA SER A 116 -6.74 -16.13 -17.62
C SER A 116 -7.47 -14.87 -18.02
N PHE A 117 -8.38 -14.39 -17.17
CA PHE A 117 -9.12 -13.14 -17.42
C PHE A 117 -8.19 -11.92 -17.44
N ALA A 118 -7.29 -11.79 -16.44
CA ALA A 118 -6.37 -10.68 -16.35
C ALA A 118 -5.42 -10.62 -17.57
N ARG A 119 -4.91 -11.77 -18.01
CA ARG A 119 -4.08 -11.86 -19.23
C ARG A 119 -4.84 -11.50 -20.51
N ALA A 120 -6.09 -11.94 -20.63
CA ALA A 120 -6.92 -11.55 -21.75
C ALA A 120 -7.18 -10.05 -21.75
N PHE A 121 -7.61 -9.50 -20.61
CA PHE A 121 -7.95 -8.11 -20.46
C PHE A 121 -6.74 -7.17 -20.75
N ASN A 122 -5.54 -7.48 -20.21
CA ASN A 122 -4.36 -6.65 -20.42
C ASN A 122 -3.82 -6.69 -21.86
N ASN A 123 -4.37 -7.55 -22.70
CA ASN A 123 -3.91 -7.79 -24.07
C ASN A 123 -5.08 -7.85 -25.08
N HIS A 124 -5.93 -6.84 -25.07
CA HIS A 124 -7.03 -6.64 -26.01
C HIS A 124 -8.09 -7.76 -26.01
N GLY A 125 -8.27 -8.48 -24.92
CA GLY A 125 -9.24 -9.59 -24.84
C GLY A 125 -8.82 -10.87 -25.56
N LYS A 126 -7.51 -11.06 -25.84
CA LYS A 126 -7.00 -12.25 -26.52
C LYS A 126 -7.25 -13.53 -25.76
N ASN A 127 -7.75 -14.53 -26.46
CA ASN A 127 -7.77 -15.89 -25.96
C ASN A 127 -6.47 -16.61 -26.34
N PHE A 128 -5.59 -16.80 -25.37
CA PHE A 128 -4.28 -17.44 -25.61
C PHE A 128 -4.35 -18.95 -25.89
N LYS A 129 -5.53 -19.58 -25.64
CA LYS A 129 -5.76 -21.00 -25.89
C LYS A 129 -6.35 -21.27 -27.28
N LYS A 130 -6.92 -20.24 -27.89
CA LYS A 130 -7.52 -20.34 -29.22
C LYS A 130 -6.63 -19.65 -30.24
N LEU A 131 -6.26 -20.38 -31.27
CA LEU A 131 -5.58 -19.84 -32.43
C LEU A 131 -6.60 -19.70 -33.56
N SER A 132 -6.45 -18.67 -34.39
CA SER A 132 -7.29 -18.51 -35.57
C SER A 132 -7.20 -19.76 -36.45
N PRO A 133 -8.34 -20.33 -36.89
CA PRO A 133 -8.35 -21.47 -37.85
C PRO A 133 -7.55 -21.14 -39.13
N GLN A 134 -7.39 -19.86 -39.44
CA GLN A 134 -6.70 -19.38 -40.63
C GLN A 134 -5.16 -19.48 -40.54
N LEU A 135 -4.60 -19.90 -39.37
CA LEU A 135 -3.16 -20.18 -39.23
C LEU A 135 -2.66 -21.32 -40.15
N LYS A 136 -3.56 -22.18 -40.62
CA LYS A 136 -3.27 -23.23 -41.62
C LYS A 136 -3.19 -22.69 -43.06
N SER A 137 -3.53 -21.41 -43.29
CA SER A 137 -3.43 -20.75 -44.58
C SER A 137 -1.97 -20.43 -44.92
N LYS A 138 -1.57 -20.61 -46.16
CA LYS A 138 -0.26 -20.15 -46.68
C LYS A 138 -0.13 -18.60 -46.66
N ILE A 139 -1.23 -17.87 -46.50
CA ILE A 139 -1.24 -16.42 -46.42
C ILE A 139 -1.15 -16.00 -44.94
N PRO A 140 -0.22 -15.11 -44.53
CA PRO A 140 -0.15 -14.62 -43.17
C PRO A 140 -1.46 -13.93 -42.75
N LYS A 141 -2.09 -14.43 -41.68
CA LYS A 141 -3.35 -13.88 -41.14
C LYS A 141 -3.22 -13.67 -39.63
N PHE A 142 -4.20 -12.96 -39.04
CA PHE A 142 -4.23 -12.73 -37.61
C PHE A 142 -4.23 -14.05 -36.82
N LYS A 143 -3.31 -14.14 -35.86
CA LYS A 143 -2.99 -15.35 -35.13
C LYS A 143 -4.02 -15.65 -34.01
N TYR A 144 -4.51 -14.62 -33.35
CA TYR A 144 -5.30 -14.75 -32.12
C TYR A 144 -6.76 -14.42 -32.34
N ILE A 145 -7.62 -15.09 -31.56
CA ILE A 145 -9.04 -14.79 -31.44
C ILE A 145 -9.21 -13.92 -30.19
N HIS A 146 -10.04 -12.90 -30.29
CA HIS A 146 -10.39 -11.99 -29.21
C HIS A 146 -11.81 -12.35 -28.77
N ASP A 147 -11.93 -13.04 -27.62
CA ASP A 147 -13.22 -13.46 -27.07
C ASP A 147 -13.82 -12.39 -26.14
N ASP A 148 -13.00 -11.52 -25.61
CA ASP A 148 -13.37 -10.50 -24.62
C ASP A 148 -12.95 -9.09 -25.05
N ILE A 149 -13.51 -8.08 -24.38
CA ILE A 149 -13.04 -6.71 -24.48
C ILE A 149 -11.86 -6.53 -23.51
N GLY A 150 -10.79 -5.91 -23.97
CA GLY A 150 -9.62 -5.61 -23.16
C GLY A 150 -8.86 -4.40 -23.69
N THR A 151 -7.73 -4.11 -23.08
CA THR A 151 -6.90 -2.96 -23.42
C THR A 151 -5.43 -3.34 -23.49
N ASN A 152 -4.57 -2.42 -23.83
CA ASN A 152 -3.12 -2.63 -23.83
C ASN A 152 -2.50 -2.15 -22.51
N TYR A 153 -2.42 -3.04 -21.53
CA TYR A 153 -1.71 -2.81 -20.26
C TYR A 153 -0.43 -3.66 -20.15
N ARG A 154 0.15 -4.03 -21.30
CA ARG A 154 1.37 -4.84 -21.29
C ARG A 154 2.56 -4.01 -20.78
N MET A 155 3.32 -4.60 -19.87
CA MET A 155 4.64 -4.09 -19.47
C MET A 155 5.61 -4.20 -20.64
N THR A 156 6.48 -3.21 -20.83
CA THR A 156 7.54 -3.30 -21.83
C THR A 156 8.66 -4.22 -21.36
N GLU A 157 9.42 -4.81 -22.31
CA GLU A 157 10.57 -5.67 -21.99
C GLU A 157 11.66 -4.92 -21.21
N MET A 158 11.85 -3.63 -21.48
CA MET A 158 12.80 -2.78 -20.74
C MET A 158 12.38 -2.67 -19.27
N GLN A 159 11.11 -2.38 -19.00
CA GLN A 159 10.56 -2.32 -17.64
C GLN A 159 10.69 -3.67 -16.93
N ALA A 160 10.34 -4.76 -17.62
CA ALA A 160 10.45 -6.11 -17.07
C ALA A 160 11.91 -6.47 -16.72
N SER A 161 12.87 -6.09 -17.55
CA SER A 161 14.30 -6.32 -17.30
C SER A 161 14.80 -5.57 -16.06
N ILE A 162 14.42 -4.30 -15.89
CA ILE A 162 14.71 -3.51 -14.68
C ILE A 162 14.09 -4.19 -13.45
N GLY A 163 12.81 -4.58 -13.53
CA GLY A 163 12.08 -5.21 -12.43
C GLY A 163 12.72 -6.51 -11.95
N ARG A 164 13.16 -7.36 -12.88
CA ARG A 164 13.87 -8.62 -12.56
C ARG A 164 15.17 -8.39 -11.78
N ILE A 165 15.90 -7.33 -12.11
CA ILE A 165 17.13 -6.97 -11.39
C ILE A 165 16.79 -6.43 -10.00
N GLN A 166 15.77 -5.58 -9.89
CA GLN A 166 15.34 -5.01 -8.60
C GLN A 166 14.77 -6.08 -7.68
N LEU A 167 14.02 -7.03 -8.21
CA LEU A 167 13.47 -8.15 -7.43
C LEU A 167 14.59 -8.96 -6.74
N LYS A 168 15.71 -9.20 -7.40
CA LYS A 168 16.89 -9.86 -6.79
C LYS A 168 17.49 -9.05 -5.63
N LYS A 169 17.31 -7.72 -5.61
CA LYS A 169 17.84 -6.83 -4.57
C LYS A 169 16.83 -6.61 -3.42
N LEU A 170 15.56 -6.99 -3.60
CA LEU A 170 14.46 -6.68 -2.69
C LEU A 170 14.74 -7.10 -1.25
N GLN A 171 15.27 -8.30 -1.03
CA GLN A 171 15.56 -8.79 0.32
C GLN A 171 16.55 -7.87 1.06
N LYS A 172 17.65 -7.52 0.41
CA LYS A 172 18.67 -6.60 0.96
C LYS A 172 18.08 -5.21 1.23
N TRP A 173 17.25 -4.71 0.32
CA TRP A 173 16.59 -3.42 0.48
C TRP A 173 15.58 -3.41 1.63
N SER A 174 14.81 -4.49 1.81
CA SER A 174 13.88 -4.62 2.93
C SER A 174 14.61 -4.62 4.27
N GLN A 175 15.75 -5.30 4.36
CA GLN A 175 16.59 -5.28 5.57
C GLN A 175 17.14 -3.88 5.87
N ALA A 176 17.63 -3.17 4.86
CA ALA A 176 18.14 -1.82 5.02
C ALA A 176 17.02 -0.84 5.46
N ARG A 177 15.83 -0.93 4.86
CA ARG A 177 14.66 -0.13 5.27
C ARG A 177 14.26 -0.37 6.71
N ALA A 178 14.20 -1.63 7.13
CA ALA A 178 13.88 -2.00 8.51
C ALA A 178 14.94 -1.47 9.48
N LYS A 179 16.23 -1.62 9.16
CA LYS A 179 17.33 -1.05 9.95
C LYS A 179 17.16 0.47 10.10
N ASN A 180 16.98 1.19 8.99
CA ASN A 180 16.85 2.63 8.98
C ASN A 180 15.64 3.11 9.81
N ALA A 181 14.49 2.46 9.67
CA ALA A 181 13.29 2.79 10.44
C ALA A 181 13.50 2.53 11.94
N ASN A 182 14.07 1.39 12.31
CA ASN A 182 14.34 1.05 13.70
C ASN A 182 15.33 2.03 14.36
N GLU A 183 16.34 2.50 13.63
CA GLU A 183 17.26 3.54 14.12
C GLU A 183 16.52 4.85 14.43
N ILE A 184 15.56 5.23 13.59
CA ILE A 184 14.73 6.42 13.82
C ILE A 184 13.81 6.19 15.02
N TYR A 185 13.12 5.06 15.09
CA TYR A 185 12.22 4.72 16.22
C TYR A 185 12.95 4.74 17.55
N LYS A 186 14.11 4.09 17.67
CA LYS A 186 14.95 4.10 18.90
C LYS A 186 15.33 5.50 19.36
N ALA A 187 15.46 6.45 18.43
CA ALA A 187 15.81 7.83 18.79
C ALA A 187 14.65 8.61 19.43
N ILE A 188 13.40 8.17 19.23
CA ILE A 188 12.19 8.92 19.61
C ILE A 188 11.17 8.12 20.44
N GLU A 189 11.28 6.80 20.55
CA GLU A 189 10.31 5.92 21.24
C GLU A 189 10.12 6.26 22.73
N HIS A 190 11.12 6.87 23.34
CA HIS A 190 11.09 7.34 24.73
C HIS A 190 10.37 8.71 24.90
N LEU A 191 10.01 9.38 23.82
CA LEU A 191 9.34 10.67 23.84
C LEU A 191 7.82 10.48 23.87
N PRO A 192 7.08 10.89 24.92
CA PRO A 192 5.64 10.66 25.02
C PRO A 192 4.81 11.26 23.87
N ILE A 193 5.33 12.31 23.22
CA ILE A 193 4.70 12.93 22.06
C ILE A 193 4.72 12.04 20.81
N ALA A 194 5.66 11.09 20.72
CA ALA A 194 5.86 10.23 19.57
C ALA A 194 5.26 8.85 19.81
N ARG A 195 4.24 8.49 19.06
CA ARG A 195 3.71 7.13 19.02
C ARG A 195 4.18 6.44 17.75
N ILE A 196 4.91 5.37 17.90
CA ILE A 196 5.36 4.52 16.79
C ILE A 196 4.38 3.35 16.57
N PRO A 197 4.24 2.82 15.34
CA PRO A 197 3.43 1.64 15.09
C PRO A 197 3.95 0.42 15.84
N ILE A 198 3.07 -0.35 16.43
CA ILE A 198 3.40 -1.65 17.04
C ILE A 198 3.43 -2.68 15.90
N ILE A 199 4.55 -3.37 15.77
CA ILE A 199 4.73 -4.43 14.77
C ILE A 199 4.78 -5.75 15.53
N GLU A 200 3.71 -6.53 15.41
CA GLU A 200 3.60 -7.83 16.06
C GLU A 200 4.60 -8.84 15.46
N ASP A 201 5.10 -9.79 16.24
CA ASP A 201 6.13 -10.75 15.84
C ASP A 201 5.80 -11.57 14.60
N HIS A 202 4.51 -11.80 14.35
CA HIS A 202 4.04 -12.54 13.18
C HIS A 202 3.98 -11.69 11.91
N LEU A 203 4.29 -10.39 12.00
CA LEU A 203 4.30 -9.44 10.88
C LEU A 203 5.72 -9.05 10.51
N LYS A 204 6.00 -9.00 9.23
CA LYS A 204 7.20 -8.36 8.68
C LYS A 204 6.80 -7.12 7.92
N HIS A 205 7.11 -5.97 8.47
CA HIS A 205 6.84 -4.66 7.86
C HIS A 205 7.83 -4.39 6.70
N ALA A 206 7.34 -3.90 5.56
CA ALA A 206 8.22 -3.57 4.42
C ALA A 206 8.87 -2.19 4.52
N PHE A 207 8.38 -1.33 5.42
CA PHE A 207 8.88 0.04 5.61
C PHE A 207 8.98 0.84 4.29
N TYR A 208 7.88 0.88 3.55
CA TYR A 208 7.78 1.80 2.40
C TYR A 208 8.04 3.23 2.85
N LYS A 209 7.48 3.61 3.99
CA LYS A 209 7.75 4.84 4.74
C LYS A 209 7.83 4.51 6.24
N CYS A 210 8.52 5.34 7.00
CA CYS A 210 8.56 5.28 8.45
C CYS A 210 7.49 6.22 9.02
N TYR A 211 6.40 5.66 9.55
CA TYR A 211 5.30 6.44 10.11
C TYR A 211 5.51 6.72 11.59
N VAL A 212 5.20 7.95 12.00
CA VAL A 212 5.13 8.38 13.39
C VAL A 212 3.82 9.12 13.59
N MET A 213 3.12 8.87 14.69
CA MET A 213 1.91 9.57 15.07
C MET A 213 2.20 10.51 16.24
N ILE A 214 1.71 11.73 16.15
CA ILE A 214 1.89 12.75 17.18
C ILE A 214 0.75 12.67 18.19
N ASP A 215 1.09 12.39 19.45
CA ASP A 215 0.09 12.43 20.53
C ASP A 215 -0.12 13.86 21.00
N LYS A 216 -1.29 14.38 20.68
CA LYS A 216 -1.68 15.76 21.00
C LYS A 216 -1.67 16.11 22.47
N LYS A 217 -1.78 15.13 23.35
CA LYS A 217 -1.76 15.37 24.81
C LYS A 217 -0.44 16.00 25.24
N TYR A 218 0.62 15.70 24.52
CA TYR A 218 1.99 16.16 24.82
C TYR A 218 2.46 17.32 23.94
N LEU A 219 1.59 17.85 23.06
CA LEU A 219 1.92 19.02 22.25
C LEU A 219 1.92 20.30 23.08
N GLN A 220 2.97 21.07 22.94
CA GLN A 220 3.08 22.43 23.48
C GLN A 220 2.11 23.39 22.77
N VAL A 221 1.68 24.43 23.46
CA VAL A 221 0.84 25.49 22.87
C VAL A 221 1.53 26.12 21.66
N GLY A 222 0.79 26.32 20.59
CA GLY A 222 1.33 26.87 19.33
C GLY A 222 2.01 25.87 18.42
N TRP A 223 2.06 24.57 18.80
CA TRP A 223 2.55 23.49 17.95
C TRP A 223 1.41 22.67 17.34
N SER A 224 1.69 22.10 16.17
CA SER A 224 0.82 21.18 15.44
C SER A 224 1.69 20.15 14.70
N ARG A 225 1.06 19.03 14.23
CA ARG A 225 1.74 18.09 13.37
C ARG A 225 2.34 18.77 12.13
N ASP A 226 1.63 19.72 11.53
CA ASP A 226 2.10 20.42 10.33
C ASP A 226 3.29 21.31 10.63
N LYS A 227 3.33 21.97 11.80
CA LYS A 227 4.52 22.72 12.25
C LYS A 227 5.70 21.80 12.51
N ILE A 228 5.48 20.62 13.08
CA ILE A 228 6.54 19.60 13.25
C ILE A 228 7.13 19.21 11.88
N ILE A 229 6.27 18.93 10.89
CA ILE A 229 6.72 18.62 9.51
C ILE A 229 7.52 19.79 8.93
N TYR A 230 7.03 21.01 9.07
CA TYR A 230 7.73 22.22 8.59
C TYR A 230 9.13 22.34 9.20
N GLU A 231 9.24 22.21 10.53
CA GLU A 231 10.50 22.34 11.26
C GLU A 231 11.51 21.23 10.93
N ILE A 232 11.04 20.00 10.71
CA ILE A 232 11.89 18.88 10.26
C ILE A 232 12.41 19.16 8.85
N ASN A 233 11.55 19.62 7.93
CA ASN A 233 11.95 19.97 6.58
C ASN A 233 12.94 21.17 6.55
N ALA A 234 12.74 22.16 7.41
CA ALA A 234 13.67 23.29 7.54
C ALA A 234 15.09 22.86 7.96
N ARG A 235 15.24 21.70 8.64
CA ARG A 235 16.53 21.08 8.96
C ARG A 235 17.08 20.22 7.82
N GLY A 236 16.47 20.27 6.64
CA GLY A 236 16.89 19.54 5.45
C GLY A 236 16.67 18.03 5.57
N VAL A 237 15.59 17.60 6.24
CA VAL A 237 15.14 16.21 6.34
C VAL A 237 13.74 16.11 5.72
N SER A 238 13.58 15.24 4.72
CA SER A 238 12.30 15.03 4.05
C SER A 238 11.27 14.39 4.99
N CYS A 239 10.26 15.17 5.37
CA CYS A 239 9.13 14.75 6.19
C CYS A 239 7.81 15.16 5.53
N PHE A 240 6.84 14.29 5.53
CA PHE A 240 5.55 14.48 4.87
C PHE A 240 4.40 14.16 5.81
N SER A 241 3.18 14.65 5.49
CA SER A 241 1.97 14.14 6.11
C SER A 241 1.80 12.66 5.76
N GLY A 242 1.14 11.90 6.62
CA GLY A 242 0.75 10.53 6.31
C GLY A 242 -0.12 10.44 5.04
N SER A 243 -0.43 9.22 4.61
CA SER A 243 -1.31 8.97 3.46
C SER A 243 -2.68 9.62 3.66
N CYS A 244 -3.42 9.85 2.57
CA CYS A 244 -4.78 10.40 2.61
C CYS A 244 -5.76 9.39 3.27
N PRO A 245 -6.11 9.53 4.53
CA PRO A 245 -6.90 8.53 5.24
C PRO A 245 -8.42 8.75 5.09
N GLU A 246 -8.83 9.97 4.77
CA GLU A 246 -10.24 10.33 4.62
C GLU A 246 -10.62 10.48 3.14
N ILE A 247 -10.41 9.41 2.35
CA ILE A 247 -10.68 9.39 0.88
C ILE A 247 -12.10 9.85 0.54
N TYR A 248 -13.06 9.61 1.42
CA TYR A 248 -14.45 10.03 1.23
C TYR A 248 -14.65 11.56 1.26
N LEU A 249 -13.66 12.33 1.72
CA LEU A 249 -13.65 13.80 1.66
C LEU A 249 -13.13 14.36 0.34
N GLU A 250 -12.50 13.54 -0.48
CA GLU A 250 -12.05 13.95 -1.80
C GLU A 250 -13.21 14.45 -2.65
N LYS A 251 -13.00 15.50 -3.45
CA LYS A 251 -14.07 16.14 -4.24
C LYS A 251 -14.85 15.13 -5.08
N SER A 252 -14.19 14.10 -5.61
CA SER A 252 -14.80 13.02 -6.41
C SER A 252 -15.78 12.15 -5.61
N PHE A 253 -15.67 12.10 -4.26
CA PHE A 253 -16.51 11.28 -3.40
C PHE A 253 -17.40 12.08 -2.46
N LYS A 254 -17.07 13.33 -2.14
CA LYS A 254 -17.73 14.16 -1.12
C LYS A 254 -19.25 14.25 -1.28
N LYS A 255 -19.76 14.30 -2.52
CA LYS A 255 -21.21 14.33 -2.76
C LYS A 255 -21.92 13.02 -2.45
N SER A 256 -21.20 11.89 -2.50
CA SER A 256 -21.75 10.55 -2.38
C SER A 256 -21.65 9.96 -0.96
N TYR A 257 -20.84 10.56 -0.10
CA TYR A 257 -20.58 10.03 1.25
C TYR A 257 -20.72 11.12 2.32
N LYS A 258 -21.66 10.89 3.25
CA LYS A 258 -21.84 11.71 4.47
C LYS A 258 -21.42 10.86 5.68
N ILE A 259 -20.14 10.50 5.74
CA ILE A 259 -19.59 9.66 6.81
C ILE A 259 -18.39 10.36 7.45
N SER A 260 -18.08 9.98 8.68
CA SER A 260 -16.86 10.36 9.38
C SER A 260 -16.29 9.11 10.04
N LEU A 261 -15.07 8.76 9.73
CA LEU A 261 -14.36 7.61 10.27
C LEU A 261 -13.38 8.10 11.33
N LYS A 262 -13.64 7.74 12.58
CA LYS A 262 -12.95 8.29 13.77
C LYS A 262 -11.43 8.11 13.70
N ASN A 263 -10.99 6.89 13.44
CA ASN A 263 -9.56 6.57 13.44
C ASN A 263 -8.87 7.10 12.18
N ALA A 264 -9.49 6.96 11.00
CA ALA A 264 -8.97 7.53 9.77
C ALA A 264 -8.78 9.06 9.90
N LYS A 265 -9.75 9.77 10.46
CA LYS A 265 -9.66 11.20 10.74
C LYS A 265 -8.52 11.55 11.70
N ALA A 266 -8.40 10.79 12.79
CA ALA A 266 -7.33 11.01 13.77
C ALA A 266 -5.95 10.79 13.14
N LEU A 267 -5.76 9.70 12.41
CA LEU A 267 -4.51 9.37 11.71
C LEU A 267 -4.15 10.43 10.66
N GLY A 268 -5.12 10.94 9.89
CA GLY A 268 -4.90 12.01 8.92
C GLY A 268 -4.37 13.29 9.53
N ARG A 269 -4.85 13.60 10.73
CA ARG A 269 -4.43 14.78 11.47
C ARG A 269 -3.09 14.61 12.16
N ASP A 270 -2.80 13.39 12.67
CA ASP A 270 -1.75 13.18 13.66
C ASP A 270 -0.52 12.44 13.07
N SER A 271 -0.63 11.82 11.89
CA SER A 271 0.49 11.08 11.30
C SER A 271 1.44 11.94 10.47
N LEU A 272 2.70 11.63 10.57
CA LEU A 272 3.77 12.06 9.67
C LEU A 272 4.56 10.85 9.16
N MET A 273 5.28 11.00 8.06
CA MET A 273 6.11 9.95 7.50
C MET A 273 7.48 10.45 7.07
N LEU A 274 8.49 9.62 7.31
CA LEU A 274 9.88 9.85 6.97
C LEU A 274 10.35 8.85 5.91
N THR A 275 11.35 9.24 5.14
CA THR A 275 11.97 8.36 4.14
C THR A 275 12.99 7.44 4.81
N VAL A 276 13.00 6.15 4.40
CA VAL A 276 13.91 5.13 4.93
C VAL A 276 14.48 4.24 3.82
N HIS A 277 14.63 4.79 2.61
CA HIS A 277 15.08 4.02 1.44
C HIS A 277 16.51 3.47 1.62
N PRO A 278 16.87 2.37 0.93
CA PRO A 278 18.09 1.62 1.17
C PRO A 278 19.37 2.33 0.74
N THR A 279 19.27 3.45 0.05
CA THR A 279 20.43 4.24 -0.40
C THR A 279 20.82 5.33 0.60
N LEU A 280 20.08 5.51 1.71
CA LEU A 280 20.45 6.43 2.77
C LEU A 280 21.73 5.96 3.46
N THR A 281 22.69 6.87 3.57
CA THR A 281 23.95 6.67 4.29
C THR A 281 23.74 6.74 5.81
N ASN A 282 24.68 6.21 6.58
CA ASN A 282 24.62 6.34 8.04
C ASN A 282 24.63 7.81 8.50
N LYS A 283 25.30 8.72 7.76
CA LYS A 283 25.32 10.17 8.04
C LYS A 283 23.93 10.78 7.85
N GLU A 284 23.22 10.40 6.78
CA GLU A 284 21.85 10.88 6.54
C GLU A 284 20.87 10.33 7.57
N ILE A 285 20.97 9.05 7.97
CA ILE A 285 20.16 8.49 9.06
C ILE A 285 20.45 9.21 10.38
N ALA A 286 21.70 9.49 10.70
CA ALA A 286 22.05 10.27 11.89
C ALA A 286 21.41 11.67 11.84
N LYS A 287 21.47 12.36 10.69
CA LYS A 287 20.82 13.67 10.50
C LYS A 287 19.31 13.58 10.72
N ILE A 288 18.65 12.55 10.16
CA ILE A 288 17.20 12.34 10.34
C ILE A 288 16.87 12.14 11.82
N LYS A 289 17.59 11.27 12.52
CA LYS A 289 17.40 10.99 13.95
C LYS A 289 17.51 12.26 14.79
N THR A 290 18.58 13.04 14.58
CA THR A 290 18.82 14.29 15.31
C THR A 290 17.72 15.30 15.05
N ALA A 291 17.41 15.60 13.79
CA ALA A 291 16.40 16.58 13.43
C ALA A 291 15.01 16.22 13.96
N VAL A 292 14.59 14.95 13.83
CA VAL A 292 13.29 14.49 14.31
C VAL A 292 13.22 14.57 15.83
N LYS A 293 14.25 14.10 16.54
CA LYS A 293 14.31 14.15 18.02
C LYS A 293 14.26 15.58 18.54
N GLU A 294 15.09 16.48 17.99
CA GLU A 294 15.15 17.89 18.41
C GLU A 294 13.78 18.58 18.21
N VAL A 295 13.17 18.40 17.04
CA VAL A 295 11.88 19.04 16.75
C VAL A 295 10.78 18.48 17.66
N LEU A 296 10.78 17.18 17.93
CA LEU A 296 9.80 16.58 18.84
C LEU A 296 9.99 17.06 20.28
N LEU A 297 11.24 17.25 20.74
CA LEU A 297 11.52 17.84 22.06
C LEU A 297 11.04 19.29 22.14
N LEU A 298 11.28 20.10 21.10
CA LEU A 298 10.78 21.48 21.03
C LEU A 298 9.25 21.55 20.99
N ALA A 299 8.60 20.55 20.41
CA ALA A 299 7.14 20.47 20.31
C ALA A 299 6.47 19.90 21.56
N SER A 300 7.23 19.33 22.49
CA SER A 300 6.72 18.67 23.70
C SER A 300 6.46 19.68 24.83
N LYS A 301 5.40 19.37 25.63
CA LYS A 301 5.17 20.03 26.92
C LYS A 301 6.23 19.61 27.94
#